data_39bded11660472164e9819ce607856bb
#
_entry.id   39bded11660472164e9819ce607856bb
#
_cell.length_a   1.000
_cell.length_b   1.000
_cell.length_c   1.000
_cell.angle_alpha   90.00
_cell.angle_beta   90.00
_cell.angle_gamma   90.00
#
_symmetry.space_group_name_H-M   'P 1'
#
loop_
_entity.id
_entity.type
_entity.pdbx_description
1 polymer ?
#
loop_
_entity_poly.entity_id
_entity_poly.type
_entity_poly.pdbx_seq_one_letter_code
_entity_poly.pdbx_strand_id
1 'polypeptide(L)'
;AENGCDKAGLRLPADGRMQLKTTRFLAPSGWAAPLPTAMDGPRTLVLAFGASAFAEQPQPFAELRAAFPQAVLLGCSTAGEVIGSQMHDDSIGVAVARFAHTELRHAATELQGPHDCRPAGARLAHQLQAPGLRAVFLLGDGLHVSGSALLAGLAQNLPDDVHVCGGLAGDGERF
;
A
#
# COMPACT_ATOMS: atom_id res chain seq x y z
N ALA A 1 -17.42 28.98 2.67
CA ALA A 1 -17.31 27.52 2.62
C ALA A 1 -16.61 27.15 1.30
N GLU A 2 -15.29 27.07 1.31
CA GLU A 2 -14.50 26.69 0.13
C GLU A 2 -14.47 25.16 0.06
N ASN A 3 -15.13 24.61 -0.96
CA ASN A 3 -15.03 23.21 -1.32
C ASN A 3 -13.62 22.95 -1.88
N GLY A 4 -12.75 22.42 -1.06
CA GLY A 4 -11.41 22.01 -1.45
C GLY A 4 -11.48 20.84 -2.45
N CYS A 5 -11.41 21.15 -3.72
CA CYS A 5 -11.12 20.19 -4.76
C CYS A 5 -9.59 20.11 -4.87
N ASP A 6 -9.00 19.03 -4.41
CA ASP A 6 -7.58 18.76 -4.66
C ASP A 6 -7.41 18.51 -6.17
N LYS A 7 -6.30 18.98 -6.75
CA LYS A 7 -6.05 19.00 -8.20
C LYS A 7 -6.04 17.62 -8.88
N ALA A 8 -6.19 16.54 -8.11
CA ALA A 8 -6.31 15.17 -8.62
C ALA A 8 -7.75 14.70 -8.88
N GLY A 9 -8.78 15.55 -8.68
CA GLY A 9 -10.18 15.20 -8.98
C GLY A 9 -10.81 14.17 -8.04
N LEU A 10 -10.14 13.72 -7.01
CA LEU A 10 -10.66 12.80 -6.02
C LEU A 10 -11.54 13.59 -5.03
N ARG A 11 -12.86 13.48 -5.13
CA ARG A 11 -13.77 14.00 -4.11
C ARG A 11 -13.65 13.13 -2.86
N LEU A 12 -12.95 13.62 -1.85
CA LEU A 12 -13.06 13.03 -0.52
C LEU A 12 -14.48 13.23 0.01
N PRO A 13 -15.07 12.20 0.64
CA PRO A 13 -16.41 12.36 1.21
C PRO A 13 -16.42 13.49 2.24
N ALA A 14 -17.42 14.37 2.15
CA ALA A 14 -17.58 15.55 3.01
C ALA A 14 -17.90 15.21 4.49
N ASP A 15 -18.09 13.93 4.81
CA ASP A 15 -18.49 13.43 6.12
C ASP A 15 -17.33 13.03 7.05
N GLY A 16 -16.10 13.37 6.69
CA GLY A 16 -14.93 13.13 7.54
C GLY A 16 -14.56 11.66 7.76
N ARG A 17 -15.05 10.72 6.92
CA ARG A 17 -14.79 9.29 7.08
C ARG A 17 -13.34 8.89 6.86
N MET A 18 -12.58 9.67 6.12
CA MET A 18 -11.17 9.42 5.85
C MET A 18 -10.40 10.74 5.70
N GLN A 19 -9.20 10.79 6.25
CA GLN A 19 -8.21 11.85 5.98
C GLN A 19 -7.11 11.25 5.11
N LEU A 20 -6.69 11.96 4.06
CA LEU A 20 -5.62 11.55 3.17
C LEU A 20 -4.57 12.65 3.06
N LYS A 21 -3.31 12.28 3.18
CA LYS A 21 -2.15 13.12 2.88
C LYS A 21 -1.20 12.34 1.99
N THR A 22 -0.61 13.03 1.03
CA THR A 22 0.42 12.46 0.17
C THR A 22 1.71 13.26 0.31
N THR A 23 2.82 12.57 0.23
CA THR A 23 4.16 13.18 0.18
C THR A 23 5.07 12.33 -0.70
N ARG A 24 6.28 12.80 -0.95
CA ARG A 24 7.30 12.06 -1.69
C ARG A 24 8.67 12.27 -1.08
N PHE A 25 9.51 11.29 -1.28
CA PHE A 25 10.94 11.36 -1.05
C PHE A 25 11.67 11.38 -2.39
N LEU A 26 12.65 12.25 -2.53
CA LEU A 26 13.55 12.33 -3.68
C LEU A 26 14.98 12.33 -3.17
N ALA A 27 15.83 11.44 -3.66
CA ALA A 27 17.25 11.56 -3.46
C ALA A 27 17.81 12.66 -4.42
N PRO A 28 18.70 13.58 -3.97
CA PRO A 28 19.20 13.78 -2.61
C PRO A 28 18.37 14.76 -1.76
N SER A 29 17.22 15.25 -2.24
CA SER A 29 16.48 16.37 -1.62
C SER A 29 15.70 15.98 -0.35
N GLY A 30 15.48 14.69 -0.12
CA GLY A 30 14.71 14.20 1.03
C GLY A 30 13.19 14.32 0.84
N TRP A 31 12.46 14.40 1.94
CA TRP A 31 10.99 14.52 1.95
C TRP A 31 10.55 15.89 1.44
N ALA A 32 9.65 15.91 0.47
CA ALA A 32 9.09 17.16 -0.08
C ALA A 32 8.24 17.96 0.92
N ALA A 33 7.74 17.30 1.96
CA ALA A 33 7.04 17.93 3.08
C ALA A 33 7.27 17.09 4.36
N PRO A 34 7.12 17.66 5.55
CA PRO A 34 7.16 16.90 6.80
C PRO A 34 6.15 15.76 6.80
N LEU A 35 6.56 14.61 7.31
CA LEU A 35 5.68 13.46 7.46
C LEU A 35 4.51 13.81 8.41
N PRO A 36 3.25 13.51 8.06
CA PRO A 36 2.08 13.88 8.85
C PRO A 36 1.90 12.94 10.08
N THR A 37 2.85 12.98 11.02
CA THR A 37 2.90 12.12 12.21
C THR A 37 1.67 12.21 13.08
N ALA A 38 0.94 13.34 13.07
CA ALA A 38 -0.33 13.49 13.77
C ALA A 38 -1.44 12.55 13.25
N MET A 39 -1.21 11.92 12.10
CA MET A 39 -2.12 10.90 11.55
C MET A 39 -1.77 9.48 12.00
N ASP A 40 -0.70 9.26 12.78
CA ASP A 40 -0.37 7.91 13.26
C ASP A 40 -1.48 7.33 14.13
N GLY A 41 -1.65 6.02 14.04
CA GLY A 41 -2.63 5.28 14.84
C GLY A 41 -3.04 3.96 14.19
N PRO A 42 -3.76 3.09 14.94
CA PRO A 42 -4.13 1.75 14.50
C PRO A 42 -5.11 1.70 13.32
N ARG A 43 -5.73 2.84 12.98
CA ARG A 43 -6.61 3.00 11.81
C ARG A 43 -5.94 3.79 10.68
N THR A 44 -4.63 3.84 10.67
CA THR A 44 -3.86 4.52 9.63
C THR A 44 -3.17 3.52 8.75
N LEU A 45 -3.37 3.67 7.44
CA LEU A 45 -2.65 2.95 6.40
C LEU A 45 -1.63 3.89 5.77
N VAL A 46 -0.38 3.48 5.76
CA VAL A 46 0.69 4.13 5.03
C VAL A 46 1.05 3.27 3.84
N LEU A 47 0.82 3.78 2.64
CA LEU A 47 1.24 3.15 1.39
C LEU A 47 2.50 3.84 0.88
N ALA A 48 3.54 3.05 0.61
CA ALA A 48 4.81 3.54 0.09
C ALA A 48 5.18 2.78 -1.18
N PHE A 49 5.28 3.49 -2.29
CA PHE A 49 5.68 2.97 -3.59
C PHE A 49 6.96 3.67 -4.02
N GLY A 50 7.99 2.92 -4.35
CA GLY A 50 9.27 3.55 -4.66
C GLY A 50 10.14 2.74 -5.62
N ALA A 51 11.08 3.43 -6.25
CA ALA A 51 12.04 2.80 -7.15
C ALA A 51 12.81 1.68 -6.44
N SER A 52 13.10 0.61 -7.16
CA SER A 52 13.81 -0.57 -6.63
C SER A 52 15.20 -0.23 -6.07
N ALA A 53 15.82 0.85 -6.54
CA ALA A 53 17.11 1.35 -6.01
C ALA A 53 17.07 1.68 -4.51
N PHE A 54 15.90 2.01 -3.94
CA PHE A 54 15.77 2.25 -2.51
C PHE A 54 15.83 1.00 -1.65
N ALA A 55 15.85 -0.20 -2.22
CA ALA A 55 16.13 -1.42 -1.48
C ALA A 55 17.53 -1.39 -0.80
N GLU A 56 18.49 -0.71 -1.43
CA GLU A 56 19.84 -0.51 -0.89
C GLU A 56 19.96 0.75 -0.03
N GLN A 57 18.91 1.56 0.06
CA GLN A 57 18.85 2.80 0.83
C GLN A 57 17.66 2.77 1.81
N PRO A 58 17.73 2.00 2.89
CA PRO A 58 16.59 1.76 3.77
C PRO A 58 16.19 2.95 4.63
N GLN A 59 16.98 4.04 4.63
CA GLN A 59 16.75 5.21 5.50
C GLN A 59 15.34 5.80 5.36
N PRO A 60 14.78 6.08 4.16
CA PRO A 60 13.44 6.66 4.06
C PRO A 60 12.35 5.77 4.66
N PHE A 61 12.50 4.45 4.52
CA PHE A 61 11.56 3.49 5.10
C PHE A 61 11.70 3.40 6.62
N ALA A 62 12.91 3.52 7.14
CA ALA A 62 13.14 3.61 8.59
C ALA A 62 12.51 4.89 9.18
N GLU A 63 12.60 6.01 8.47
CA GLU A 63 11.95 7.27 8.85
C GLU A 63 10.42 7.13 8.84
N LEU A 64 9.84 6.47 7.82
CA LEU A 64 8.40 6.19 7.79
C LEU A 64 7.97 5.31 8.96
N ARG A 65 8.70 4.25 9.26
CA ARG A 65 8.39 3.38 10.41
C ARG A 65 8.50 4.11 11.75
N ALA A 66 9.47 5.00 11.89
CA ALA A 66 9.61 5.82 13.08
C ALA A 66 8.51 6.87 13.22
N ALA A 67 8.06 7.44 12.10
CA ALA A 67 6.98 8.42 12.04
C ALA A 67 5.59 7.82 12.30
N PHE A 68 5.40 6.54 11.97
CA PHE A 68 4.09 5.84 12.04
C PHE A 68 4.21 4.49 12.74
N PRO A 69 4.59 4.47 14.04
CA PRO A 69 4.82 3.23 14.79
C PRO A 69 3.56 2.39 15.03
N GLN A 70 2.35 2.98 14.94
CA GLN A 70 1.08 2.30 15.18
C GLN A 70 0.32 1.99 13.87
N ALA A 71 0.71 2.61 12.77
CA ALA A 71 0.02 2.44 11.49
C ALA A 71 0.38 1.11 10.81
N VAL A 72 -0.51 0.65 9.94
CA VAL A 72 -0.20 -0.41 8.98
C VAL A 72 0.59 0.21 7.84
N LEU A 73 1.84 -0.21 7.68
CA LEU A 73 2.72 0.22 6.60
C LEU A 73 2.81 -0.89 5.56
N LEU A 74 2.45 -0.58 4.33
CA LEU A 74 2.46 -1.48 3.19
C LEU A 74 3.07 -0.76 1.98
N GLY A 75 3.81 -1.48 1.16
CA GLY A 75 4.40 -0.91 -0.04
C GLY A 75 5.13 -1.94 -0.87
N CYS A 76 5.57 -1.51 -2.04
CA CYS A 76 6.41 -2.32 -2.92
C CYS A 76 7.27 -1.43 -3.82
N SER A 77 8.22 -2.06 -4.50
CA SER A 77 8.95 -1.42 -5.58
C SER A 77 8.06 -1.19 -6.81
N THR A 78 8.43 -0.20 -7.60
CA THR A 78 7.73 0.22 -8.82
C THR A 78 8.74 0.54 -9.93
N ALA A 79 8.23 0.62 -11.16
CA ALA A 79 9.00 1.05 -12.32
C ALA A 79 8.88 2.57 -12.60
N GLY A 80 8.21 3.31 -11.72
CA GLY A 80 8.03 4.76 -11.78
C GLY A 80 6.84 5.18 -10.91
N GLU A 81 6.93 6.32 -10.25
CA GLU A 81 5.95 6.81 -9.29
C GLU A 81 5.14 7.96 -9.88
N VAL A 82 3.82 7.87 -9.76
CA VAL A 82 2.91 8.95 -10.13
C VAL A 82 2.36 9.61 -8.88
N ILE A 83 2.65 10.90 -8.73
CA ILE A 83 2.16 11.71 -7.61
C ILE A 83 1.44 12.94 -8.17
N GLY A 84 0.14 13.01 -7.95
CA GLY A 84 -0.70 14.01 -8.60
C GLY A 84 -0.73 13.78 -10.11
N SER A 85 -0.24 14.76 -10.88
CA SER A 85 -0.13 14.69 -12.35
C SER A 85 1.30 14.55 -12.85
N GLN A 86 2.25 14.26 -11.97
CA GLN A 86 3.66 14.16 -12.31
C GLN A 86 4.15 12.74 -12.14
N MET A 87 4.93 12.26 -13.09
CA MET A 87 5.68 11.02 -13.01
C MET A 87 7.11 11.34 -12.54
N HIS A 88 7.62 10.52 -11.66
CA HIS A 88 8.96 10.63 -11.11
C HIS A 88 9.66 9.27 -11.20
N ASP A 89 10.92 9.32 -11.53
CA ASP A 89 11.85 8.20 -11.38
C ASP A 89 12.69 8.43 -10.14
N ASP A 90 13.26 7.38 -9.58
CA ASP A 90 14.12 7.44 -8.38
C ASP A 90 13.48 8.17 -7.19
N SER A 91 12.22 7.90 -6.96
CA SER A 91 11.44 8.51 -5.90
C SER A 91 10.75 7.48 -5.00
N ILE A 92 10.19 7.95 -3.88
CA ILE A 92 9.21 7.19 -3.10
C ILE A 92 7.96 8.04 -2.97
N GLY A 93 6.86 7.56 -3.54
CA GLY A 93 5.53 8.12 -3.34
C GLY A 93 4.88 7.55 -2.08
N VAL A 94 4.37 8.41 -1.20
CA VAL A 94 3.73 7.98 0.05
C VAL A 94 2.33 8.55 0.15
N ALA A 95 1.36 7.69 0.47
CA ALA A 95 0.01 8.07 0.84
C ALA A 95 -0.27 7.63 2.28
N VAL A 96 -0.71 8.56 3.12
CA VAL A 96 -1.12 8.32 4.51
C VAL A 96 -2.62 8.51 4.59
N ALA A 97 -3.35 7.43 4.81
CA ALA A 97 -4.81 7.40 4.92
C ALA A 97 -5.22 7.04 6.35
N ARG A 98 -5.89 7.97 7.05
CA ARG A 98 -6.46 7.71 8.38
C ARG A 98 -7.96 7.54 8.27
N PHE A 99 -8.46 6.39 8.69
CA PHE A 99 -9.87 6.05 8.68
C PHE A 99 -10.55 6.39 10.01
N ALA A 100 -11.79 6.87 9.95
CA ALA A 100 -12.57 7.15 11.15
C ALA A 100 -13.10 5.87 11.81
N HIS A 101 -13.55 4.90 10.99
CA HIS A 101 -14.29 3.73 11.47
C HIS A 101 -13.76 2.38 10.96
N THR A 102 -12.93 2.37 9.89
CA THR A 102 -12.39 1.14 9.33
C THR A 102 -11.28 0.59 10.21
N GLU A 103 -11.41 -0.65 10.61
CA GLU A 103 -10.33 -1.41 11.24
C GLU A 103 -9.40 -1.96 10.16
N LEU A 104 -8.11 -1.92 10.44
CA LEU A 104 -7.08 -2.43 9.55
C LEU A 104 -6.47 -3.70 10.12
N ARG A 105 -6.25 -4.67 9.26
CA ARG A 105 -5.48 -5.88 9.54
C ARG A 105 -4.40 -6.04 8.49
N HIS A 106 -3.30 -6.65 8.83
CA HIS A 106 -2.27 -6.99 7.87
C HIS A 106 -1.90 -8.47 7.98
N ALA A 107 -1.50 -9.04 6.86
CA ALA A 107 -0.99 -10.39 6.76
C ALA A 107 0.14 -10.40 5.74
N ALA A 108 1.07 -11.31 5.91
CA ALA A 108 2.13 -11.57 4.95
C ALA A 108 2.37 -13.07 4.86
N THR A 109 2.83 -13.52 3.70
CA THR A 109 3.25 -14.91 3.48
C THR A 109 4.38 -14.94 2.47
N GLU A 110 5.31 -15.84 2.67
CA GLU A 110 6.36 -16.14 1.71
C GLU A 110 5.90 -17.25 0.77
N LEU A 111 6.40 -17.23 -0.46
CA LEU A 111 6.21 -18.33 -1.41
C LEU A 111 7.21 -19.43 -1.10
N GLN A 112 6.71 -20.66 -1.06
CA GLN A 112 7.50 -21.87 -0.83
C GLN A 112 7.91 -22.56 -2.15
N GLY A 113 7.82 -21.86 -3.26
CA GLY A 113 8.19 -22.32 -4.59
C GLY A 113 7.22 -21.88 -5.71
N PRO A 114 7.50 -22.29 -6.96
CA PRO A 114 6.76 -21.79 -8.12
C PRO A 114 5.25 -22.13 -8.15
N HIS A 115 4.85 -23.23 -7.49
CA HIS A 115 3.46 -23.69 -7.44
C HIS A 115 2.71 -23.22 -6.20
N ASP A 116 3.33 -22.42 -5.34
CA ASP A 116 2.76 -22.04 -4.05
C ASP A 116 1.84 -20.80 -4.12
N CYS A 117 1.68 -20.15 -5.27
CA CYS A 117 0.89 -18.93 -5.37
C CYS A 117 -0.56 -19.09 -4.90
N ARG A 118 -1.23 -20.19 -5.29
CA ARG A 118 -2.61 -20.45 -4.87
C ARG A 118 -2.70 -20.84 -3.39
N PRO A 119 -1.88 -21.74 -2.84
CA PRO A 119 -1.79 -21.97 -1.40
C PRO A 119 -1.45 -20.70 -0.60
N ALA A 120 -0.56 -19.84 -1.09
CA ALA A 120 -0.23 -18.56 -0.47
C ALA A 120 -1.46 -17.65 -0.36
N GLY A 121 -2.28 -17.56 -1.42
CA GLY A 121 -3.56 -16.85 -1.39
C GLY A 121 -4.51 -17.38 -0.31
N ALA A 122 -4.62 -18.69 -0.18
CA ALA A 122 -5.42 -19.31 0.88
C ALA A 122 -4.87 -18.99 2.29
N ARG A 123 -3.55 -19.05 2.49
CA ARG A 123 -2.93 -18.67 3.77
C ARG A 123 -3.21 -17.22 4.14
N LEU A 124 -3.11 -16.28 3.18
CA LEU A 124 -3.45 -14.87 3.40
C LEU A 124 -4.92 -14.70 3.76
N ALA A 125 -5.82 -15.36 3.03
CA ALA A 125 -7.26 -15.31 3.33
C ALA A 125 -7.55 -15.76 4.77
N HIS A 126 -6.98 -16.88 5.22
CA HIS A 126 -7.15 -17.38 6.58
C HIS A 126 -6.64 -16.42 7.66
N GLN A 127 -5.51 -15.74 7.40
CA GLN A 127 -4.97 -14.75 8.35
C GLN A 127 -5.83 -13.48 8.43
N LEU A 128 -6.47 -13.09 7.31
CA LEU A 128 -7.26 -11.86 7.23
C LEU A 128 -8.72 -12.04 7.63
N GLN A 129 -9.23 -13.27 7.71
CA GLN A 129 -10.62 -13.53 8.09
C GLN A 129 -11.00 -12.80 9.38
N ALA A 130 -12.04 -12.00 9.29
CA ALA A 130 -12.61 -11.27 10.43
C ALA A 130 -14.09 -10.95 10.18
N PRO A 131 -14.90 -10.85 11.22
CA PRO A 131 -16.24 -10.31 11.09
C PRO A 131 -16.19 -8.91 10.49
N GLY A 132 -17.00 -8.67 9.45
CA GLY A 132 -17.08 -7.36 8.80
C GLY A 132 -15.96 -7.04 7.82
N LEU A 133 -15.12 -8.01 7.43
CA LEU A 133 -14.17 -7.83 6.33
C LEU A 133 -14.91 -7.41 5.06
N ARG A 134 -14.46 -6.35 4.39
CA ARG A 134 -15.10 -5.79 3.18
C ARG A 134 -14.15 -5.68 2.00
N ALA A 135 -12.87 -5.48 2.27
CA ALA A 135 -11.87 -5.32 1.21
C ALA A 135 -10.52 -5.87 1.64
N VAL A 136 -9.79 -6.38 0.67
CA VAL A 136 -8.38 -6.78 0.80
C VAL A 136 -7.58 -5.99 -0.23
N PHE A 137 -6.55 -5.30 0.23
CA PHE A 137 -5.55 -4.68 -0.63
C PHE A 137 -4.29 -5.55 -0.62
N LEU A 138 -3.89 -6.01 -1.80
CA LEU A 138 -2.84 -7.01 -1.98
C LEU A 138 -1.67 -6.45 -2.78
N LEU A 139 -0.46 -6.65 -2.30
CA LEU A 139 0.77 -6.46 -3.06
C LEU A 139 1.52 -7.79 -3.13
N GLY A 140 2.01 -8.13 -4.31
CA GLY A 140 2.78 -9.34 -4.56
C GLY A 140 4.08 -9.05 -5.27
N ASP A 141 5.04 -9.96 -5.17
CA ASP A 141 6.28 -9.92 -5.94
C ASP A 141 5.97 -10.08 -7.43
N GLY A 142 6.46 -9.14 -8.26
CA GLY A 142 6.18 -9.12 -9.69
C GLY A 142 6.86 -10.23 -10.48
N LEU A 143 7.98 -10.77 -9.99
CA LEU A 143 8.79 -11.76 -10.70
C LEU A 143 8.37 -13.21 -10.40
N HIS A 144 7.95 -13.48 -9.17
CA HIS A 144 7.75 -14.86 -8.70
C HIS A 144 6.28 -15.21 -8.44
N VAL A 145 5.38 -14.21 -8.46
CA VAL A 145 3.96 -14.41 -8.16
C VAL A 145 3.12 -14.52 -9.44
N SER A 146 2.43 -15.62 -9.60
CA SER A 146 1.28 -15.68 -10.50
C SER A 146 0.07 -15.00 -9.84
N GLY A 147 -0.21 -13.76 -10.24
CA GLY A 147 -1.31 -12.97 -9.67
C GLY A 147 -2.67 -13.66 -9.77
N SER A 148 -2.95 -14.31 -10.90
CA SER A 148 -4.20 -15.08 -11.11
C SER A 148 -4.33 -16.26 -10.16
N ALA A 149 -3.24 -17.01 -9.93
CA ALA A 149 -3.24 -18.13 -9.00
C ALA A 149 -3.39 -17.66 -7.54
N LEU A 150 -2.70 -16.57 -7.17
CA LEU A 150 -2.80 -15.95 -5.85
C LEU A 150 -4.23 -15.46 -5.58
N LEU A 151 -4.83 -14.73 -6.53
CA LEU A 151 -6.22 -14.27 -6.43
C LEU A 151 -7.22 -15.42 -6.35
N ALA A 152 -7.01 -16.51 -7.11
CA ALA A 152 -7.86 -17.70 -7.01
C ALA A 152 -7.80 -18.35 -5.61
N GLY A 153 -6.63 -18.37 -4.99
CA GLY A 153 -6.46 -18.85 -3.62
C GLY A 153 -7.16 -17.97 -2.59
N LEU A 154 -7.09 -16.65 -2.75
CA LEU A 154 -7.81 -15.68 -1.92
C LEU A 154 -9.32 -15.83 -2.07
N ALA A 155 -9.84 -15.76 -3.30
CA ALA A 155 -11.28 -15.76 -3.60
C ALA A 155 -12.00 -17.04 -3.13
N GLN A 156 -11.33 -18.19 -3.14
CA GLN A 156 -11.91 -19.45 -2.66
C GLN A 156 -12.05 -19.53 -1.13
N ASN A 157 -11.38 -18.65 -0.40
CA ASN A 157 -11.31 -18.68 1.06
C ASN A 157 -11.82 -17.39 1.71
N LEU A 158 -12.30 -16.42 0.93
CA LEU A 158 -12.95 -15.20 1.40
C LEU A 158 -14.44 -15.22 1.05
N PRO A 159 -15.29 -14.53 1.81
CA PRO A 159 -16.68 -14.31 1.44
C PRO A 159 -16.83 -13.61 0.08
N ASP A 160 -17.87 -13.92 -0.69
CA ASP A 160 -18.11 -13.39 -2.03
C ASP A 160 -18.29 -11.87 -2.08
N ASP A 161 -18.67 -11.24 -0.96
CA ASP A 161 -18.87 -9.79 -0.83
C ASP A 161 -17.57 -9.03 -0.46
N VAL A 162 -16.43 -9.70 -0.37
CA VAL A 162 -15.13 -9.09 -0.10
C VAL A 162 -14.47 -8.67 -1.41
N HIS A 163 -14.23 -7.37 -1.54
CA HIS A 163 -13.52 -6.83 -2.70
C HIS A 163 -12.00 -7.01 -2.56
N VAL A 164 -11.37 -7.58 -3.58
CA VAL A 164 -9.91 -7.71 -3.63
C VAL A 164 -9.37 -6.78 -4.70
N CYS A 165 -8.43 -5.93 -4.33
CA CYS A 165 -7.70 -5.03 -5.24
C CYS A 165 -6.21 -5.04 -4.91
N GLY A 166 -5.39 -4.56 -5.83
CA GLY A 166 -3.94 -4.50 -5.64
C GLY A 166 -3.16 -4.70 -6.92
N GLY A 167 -1.92 -5.12 -6.79
CA GLY A 167 -1.03 -5.32 -7.92
C GLY A 167 0.22 -6.11 -7.57
N LEU A 168 1.05 -6.27 -8.59
CA LEU A 168 2.37 -6.85 -8.46
C LEU A 168 3.43 -5.74 -8.46
N ALA A 169 4.48 -5.94 -7.68
CA ALA A 169 5.60 -5.01 -7.60
C ALA A 169 6.33 -4.92 -8.94
N GLY A 170 6.73 -3.72 -9.31
CA GLY A 170 7.61 -3.45 -10.43
C GLY A 170 9.08 -3.49 -10.01
N ASP A 171 10.00 -3.72 -10.95
CA ASP A 171 11.44 -3.77 -10.69
C ASP A 171 12.26 -2.92 -11.70
N GLY A 172 11.66 -1.84 -12.19
CA GLY A 172 12.31 -0.95 -13.15
C GLY A 172 12.67 -1.67 -14.44
N GLU A 173 13.96 -1.61 -14.81
CA GLU A 173 14.46 -2.22 -16.06
C GLU A 173 14.70 -3.76 -15.97
N ARG A 174 14.45 -4.37 -14.82
CA ARG A 174 14.69 -5.81 -14.59
C ARG A 174 13.48 -6.69 -14.91
N PHE A 175 12.46 -6.15 -15.53
CA PHE A 175 11.28 -6.88 -16.06
C PHE A 175 11.48 -7.21 -17.52
#